data_9aed43bcfc67b87f28f43c152d3d2793
#
_entry.id   9aed43bcfc67b87f28f43c152d3d2793
#
_cell.length_a   1.000
_cell.length_b   1.000
_cell.length_c   1.000
_cell.angle_alpha   90.00
_cell.angle_beta   90.00
_cell.angle_gamma   90.00
#
_symmetry.space_group_name_H-M   'P 1'
#
loop_
_entity.id
_entity.type
_entity.pdbx_description
1 polymer ?
#
loop_
_entity_poly.entity_id
_entity_poly.type
_entity_poly.pdbx_seq_one_letter_code
_entity_poly.pdbx_strand_id
1 'polypeptide(L)'
;LTNIVWRNISNSEYENLWERFPTLRATANVCPTCNDNEKYVFEGEEHICDCDVQRGLRRHYLYANIGIRYHSLSFDDLYEEKDDLRLFLEEYIENFDSNARYGRGVTFYGPLGTGKTFAQILILKSLIKEGYKAWFDSFTNVVTQYSEVDSKKYLMNN
;
A
#
# COMPACT_ATOMS: atom_id res chain seq x y z
N LEU A 1 -0.22 4.73 18.89
CA LEU A 1 -0.93 5.06 17.64
C LEU A 1 -0.05 6.02 16.86
N THR A 2 0.61 5.53 15.83
CA THR A 2 1.34 6.36 14.86
C THR A 2 0.36 7.34 14.24
N ASN A 3 0.69 8.63 14.23
CA ASN A 3 -0.09 9.66 13.55
C ASN A 3 -0.14 9.31 12.06
N ILE A 4 -1.30 8.79 11.60
CA ILE A 4 -1.50 8.49 10.19
C ILE A 4 -1.87 9.80 9.50
N VAL A 5 -1.08 10.18 8.51
CA VAL A 5 -1.37 11.31 7.62
C VAL A 5 -2.16 10.79 6.42
N TRP A 6 -3.43 11.15 6.34
CA TRP A 6 -4.29 10.70 5.26
C TRP A 6 -4.10 11.55 4.01
N ARG A 7 -3.77 10.91 2.88
CA ARG A 7 -3.95 11.53 1.58
C ARG A 7 -5.45 11.70 1.31
N ASN A 8 -5.86 12.89 0.91
CA ASN A 8 -7.23 13.11 0.48
C ASN A 8 -7.47 12.38 -0.86
N ILE A 9 -8.40 11.42 -0.86
CA ILE A 9 -8.85 10.71 -2.06
C ILE A 9 -10.22 11.28 -2.41
N SER A 10 -10.36 11.86 -3.59
CA SER A 10 -11.62 12.44 -4.05
C SER A 10 -12.69 11.37 -4.29
N ASN A 11 -13.95 11.76 -4.27
CA ASN A 11 -15.07 10.85 -4.57
C ASN A 11 -14.93 10.22 -5.98
N SER A 12 -14.46 10.97 -6.97
CA SER A 12 -14.25 10.45 -8.32
C SER A 12 -13.15 9.39 -8.37
N GLU A 13 -12.08 9.53 -7.57
CA GLU A 13 -11.04 8.50 -7.45
C GLU A 13 -11.59 7.23 -6.79
N TYR A 14 -12.47 7.36 -5.80
CA TYR A 14 -13.16 6.19 -5.20
C TYR A 14 -14.11 5.51 -6.17
N GLU A 15 -14.91 6.25 -6.95
CA GLU A 15 -15.79 5.64 -7.95
C GLU A 15 -14.97 4.86 -9.01
N ASN A 16 -13.88 5.41 -9.51
CA ASN A 16 -12.96 4.71 -10.39
C ASN A 16 -12.39 3.42 -9.75
N LEU A 17 -12.11 3.44 -8.44
CA LEU A 17 -11.68 2.25 -7.72
C LEU A 17 -12.77 1.17 -7.71
N TRP A 18 -14.04 1.57 -7.47
CA TRP A 18 -15.15 0.64 -7.42
C TRP A 18 -15.54 0.09 -8.80
N GLU A 19 -15.32 0.85 -9.87
CA GLU A 19 -15.45 0.34 -11.25
C GLU A 19 -14.42 -0.77 -11.53
N ARG A 20 -13.19 -0.59 -11.04
CA ARG A 20 -12.12 -1.61 -11.19
C ARG A 20 -12.34 -2.85 -10.31
N PHE A 21 -12.92 -2.67 -9.12
CA PHE A 21 -13.10 -3.72 -8.13
C PHE A 21 -14.53 -3.75 -7.57
N PRO A 22 -15.54 -4.04 -8.41
CA PRO A 22 -16.95 -3.95 -8.01
C PRO A 22 -17.31 -4.92 -6.87
N THR A 23 -16.67 -6.09 -6.82
CA THR A 23 -16.89 -7.09 -5.77
C THR A 23 -16.36 -6.67 -4.41
N LEU A 24 -15.41 -5.73 -4.37
CA LEU A 24 -14.81 -5.25 -3.13
C LEU A 24 -15.58 -4.09 -2.50
N ARG A 25 -16.47 -3.43 -3.26
CA ARG A 25 -17.24 -2.27 -2.78
C ARG A 25 -18.05 -2.60 -1.52
N ALA A 26 -18.71 -3.74 -1.51
CA ALA A 26 -19.54 -4.18 -0.39
C ALA A 26 -18.73 -4.43 0.88
N THR A 27 -17.51 -4.95 0.75
CA THR A 27 -16.63 -5.31 1.88
C THR A 27 -15.65 -4.20 2.27
N ALA A 28 -15.48 -3.17 1.44
CA ALA A 28 -14.51 -2.10 1.68
C ALA A 28 -14.85 -1.23 2.89
N ASN A 29 -16.11 -1.20 3.27
CA ASN A 29 -16.61 -0.46 4.44
C ASN A 29 -16.64 -1.30 5.72
N VAL A 30 -16.41 -2.60 5.63
CA VAL A 30 -16.35 -3.49 6.79
C VAL A 30 -14.92 -3.44 7.38
N CYS A 31 -14.82 -3.33 8.69
CA CYS A 31 -13.53 -3.35 9.36
C CYS A 31 -12.85 -4.71 9.18
N PRO A 32 -11.64 -4.79 8.59
CA PRO A 32 -10.97 -6.05 8.32
C PRO A 32 -10.44 -6.75 9.58
N THR A 33 -10.36 -6.02 10.69
CA THR A 33 -9.82 -6.54 11.96
C THR A 33 -10.89 -7.15 12.84
N CYS A 34 -12.04 -6.49 13.01
CA CYS A 34 -13.08 -6.93 13.95
C CYS A 34 -14.44 -7.22 13.29
N ASN A 35 -14.57 -7.10 11.96
CA ASN A 35 -15.85 -7.22 11.24
C ASN A 35 -16.97 -6.34 11.82
N ASP A 36 -16.63 -5.10 12.18
CA ASP A 36 -17.50 -4.09 12.79
C ASP A 36 -18.00 -4.45 14.22
N ASN A 37 -17.37 -5.40 14.90
CA ASN A 37 -17.68 -5.75 16.30
C ASN A 37 -17.04 -4.78 17.31
N GLU A 38 -16.30 -3.77 16.86
CA GLU A 38 -15.58 -2.77 17.67
C GLU A 38 -14.49 -3.34 18.59
N LYS A 39 -14.37 -4.66 18.67
CA LYS A 39 -13.41 -5.39 19.50
C LYS A 39 -12.85 -6.59 18.76
N TYR A 40 -11.62 -6.96 19.07
CA TYR A 40 -10.95 -8.15 18.57
C TYR A 40 -10.08 -8.79 19.67
N VAL A 41 -9.77 -10.07 19.54
CA VAL A 41 -8.87 -10.79 20.45
C VAL A 41 -7.50 -10.91 19.80
N PHE A 42 -6.47 -10.48 20.49
CA PHE A 42 -5.07 -10.64 20.11
C PHE A 42 -4.28 -11.19 21.31
N GLU A 43 -3.51 -12.25 21.12
CA GLU A 43 -2.74 -12.93 22.18
C GLU A 43 -3.57 -13.33 23.41
N GLY A 44 -4.86 -13.59 23.22
CA GLY A 44 -5.78 -13.98 24.30
C GLY A 44 -6.39 -12.82 25.08
N GLU A 45 -6.04 -11.58 24.76
CA GLU A 45 -6.61 -10.37 25.36
C GLU A 45 -7.59 -9.68 24.43
N GLU A 46 -8.62 -9.04 25.01
CA GLU A 46 -9.61 -8.25 24.27
C GLU A 46 -9.11 -6.83 24.06
N HIS A 47 -9.10 -6.38 22.81
CA HIS A 47 -8.69 -5.02 22.40
C HIS A 47 -9.84 -4.28 21.75
N ILE A 48 -9.91 -2.96 21.98
CA ILE A 48 -10.82 -2.06 21.27
C ILE A 48 -10.24 -1.81 19.87
N CYS A 49 -11.09 -1.96 18.85
CA CYS A 49 -10.67 -1.78 17.46
C CYS A 49 -10.82 -0.31 17.03
N ASP A 50 -9.78 0.21 16.41
CA ASP A 50 -9.84 1.49 15.70
C ASP A 50 -10.37 1.28 14.27
N CYS A 51 -11.67 1.03 14.16
CA CYS A 51 -12.33 0.63 12.92
C CYS A 51 -12.20 1.66 11.81
N ASP A 52 -12.22 2.95 12.13
CA ASP A 52 -12.13 4.01 11.12
C ASP A 52 -10.75 4.05 10.48
N VAL A 53 -9.70 3.88 11.29
CA VAL A 53 -8.32 3.75 10.79
C VAL A 53 -8.16 2.50 9.95
N GLN A 54 -8.67 1.36 10.40
CA GLN A 54 -8.54 0.08 9.67
C GLN A 54 -9.29 0.13 8.33
N ARG A 55 -10.50 0.68 8.29
CA ARG A 55 -11.27 0.91 7.05
C ARG A 55 -10.55 1.90 6.13
N GLY A 56 -10.01 2.97 6.69
CA GLY A 56 -9.23 3.96 5.96
C GLY A 56 -8.02 3.33 5.28
N LEU A 57 -7.17 2.60 6.04
CA LEU A 57 -6.01 1.88 5.52
C LEU A 57 -6.39 0.91 4.40
N ARG A 58 -7.43 0.11 4.62
CA ARG A 58 -7.91 -0.84 3.61
C ARG A 58 -8.24 -0.14 2.29
N ARG A 59 -8.99 0.96 2.32
CA ARG A 59 -9.34 1.73 1.13
C ARG A 59 -8.10 2.30 0.42
N HIS A 60 -7.15 2.85 1.17
CA HIS A 60 -5.91 3.38 0.60
C HIS A 60 -5.05 2.28 -0.03
N TYR A 61 -4.97 1.10 0.59
CA TYR A 61 -4.25 -0.04 0.02
C TYR A 61 -4.90 -0.55 -1.26
N LEU A 62 -6.23 -0.65 -1.30
CA LEU A 62 -6.97 -1.00 -2.51
C LEU A 62 -6.75 0.05 -3.62
N TYR A 63 -6.80 1.34 -3.26
CA TYR A 63 -6.51 2.42 -4.20
C TYR A 63 -5.10 2.33 -4.78
N ALA A 64 -4.13 1.96 -3.97
CA ALA A 64 -2.75 1.71 -4.40
C ALA A 64 -2.56 0.39 -5.17
N ASN A 65 -3.64 -0.33 -5.49
CA ASN A 65 -3.60 -1.64 -6.15
C ASN A 65 -2.86 -2.74 -5.36
N ILE A 66 -2.75 -2.56 -4.04
CA ILE A 66 -2.18 -3.59 -3.16
C ILE A 66 -3.24 -4.67 -2.92
N GLY A 67 -2.97 -5.89 -3.37
CA GLY A 67 -3.89 -7.02 -3.23
C GLY A 67 -4.21 -7.34 -1.76
N ILE A 68 -5.45 -7.75 -1.48
CA ILE A 68 -5.97 -8.01 -0.13
C ILE A 68 -5.06 -8.95 0.69
N ARG A 69 -4.46 -9.96 0.05
CA ARG A 69 -3.54 -10.90 0.69
C ARG A 69 -2.31 -10.24 1.36
N TYR A 70 -2.01 -8.99 0.98
CA TYR A 70 -0.89 -8.22 1.54
C TYR A 70 -1.32 -7.22 2.60
N HIS A 71 -2.62 -7.05 2.84
CA HIS A 71 -3.10 -6.02 3.77
C HIS A 71 -2.70 -6.29 5.22
N SER A 72 -2.65 -7.56 5.64
CA SER A 72 -2.22 -7.94 6.98
C SER A 72 -0.71 -7.90 7.19
N LEU A 73 0.10 -7.90 6.13
CA LEU A 73 1.56 -7.94 6.25
C LEU A 73 2.10 -6.71 6.99
N SER A 74 3.02 -6.94 7.91
CA SER A 74 3.71 -5.93 8.72
C SER A 74 5.21 -6.22 8.80
N PHE A 75 5.96 -5.33 9.43
CA PHE A 75 7.38 -5.57 9.74
C PHE A 75 7.58 -6.74 10.71
N ASP A 76 6.58 -7.07 11.52
CA ASP A 76 6.64 -8.18 12.47
C ASP A 76 6.63 -9.55 11.76
N ASP A 77 6.20 -9.59 10.49
CA ASP A 77 6.27 -10.79 9.66
C ASP A 77 7.65 -10.98 9.01
N LEU A 78 8.61 -10.06 9.20
CA LEU A 78 9.99 -10.28 8.81
C LEU A 78 10.65 -11.23 9.81
N TYR A 79 11.28 -12.30 9.29
CA TYR A 79 12.08 -13.20 10.12
C TYR A 79 13.24 -12.46 10.79
N GLU A 80 13.57 -12.81 12.03
CA GLU A 80 14.69 -12.23 12.81
C GLU A 80 16.03 -12.29 12.05
N GLU A 81 16.24 -13.31 11.23
CA GLU A 81 17.44 -13.46 10.38
C GLU A 81 17.59 -12.35 9.31
N LYS A 82 16.59 -11.45 9.18
CA LYS A 82 16.56 -10.35 8.19
C LYS A 82 16.62 -8.95 8.82
N ASP A 83 17.26 -8.83 9.96
CA ASP A 83 17.42 -7.54 10.63
C ASP A 83 18.07 -6.48 9.73
N ASP A 84 19.08 -6.85 8.94
CA ASP A 84 19.71 -5.95 7.97
C ASP A 84 18.73 -5.43 6.92
N LEU A 85 17.80 -6.30 6.47
CA LEU A 85 16.74 -5.87 5.54
C LEU A 85 15.76 -4.94 6.23
N ARG A 86 15.35 -5.24 7.46
CA ARG A 86 14.47 -4.37 8.25
C ARG A 86 15.06 -2.98 8.40
N LEU A 87 16.30 -2.89 8.88
CA LEU A 87 17.02 -1.62 9.06
C LEU A 87 17.12 -0.83 7.75
N PHE A 88 17.46 -1.50 6.65
CA PHE A 88 17.49 -0.86 5.33
C PHE A 88 16.14 -0.30 4.91
N LEU A 89 15.03 -1.06 5.11
CA LEU A 89 13.69 -0.62 4.73
C LEU A 89 13.24 0.57 5.58
N GLU A 90 13.49 0.53 6.89
CA GLU A 90 13.16 1.61 7.82
C GLU A 90 13.94 2.88 7.48
N GLU A 91 15.26 2.78 7.26
CA GLU A 91 16.09 3.91 6.83
C GLU A 91 15.64 4.51 5.49
N TYR A 92 15.27 3.65 4.51
CA TYR A 92 14.78 4.11 3.22
C TYR A 92 13.46 4.89 3.36
N ILE A 93 12.54 4.42 4.20
CA ILE A 93 11.25 5.06 4.47
C ILE A 93 11.46 6.40 5.18
N GLU A 94 12.27 6.43 6.24
CA GLU A 94 12.58 7.67 6.98
C GLU A 94 13.19 8.75 6.08
N ASN A 95 14.01 8.35 5.11
CA ASN A 95 14.65 9.27 4.18
C ASN A 95 13.92 9.43 2.85
N PHE A 96 12.63 9.02 2.75
CA PHE A 96 11.91 8.95 1.49
C PHE A 96 11.82 10.29 0.76
N ASP A 97 11.57 11.39 1.44
CA ASP A 97 11.50 12.74 0.83
C ASP A 97 12.81 13.11 0.13
N SER A 98 13.94 12.82 0.78
CA SER A 98 15.26 13.05 0.20
C SER A 98 15.49 12.12 -0.99
N ASN A 99 15.16 10.84 -0.84
CA ASN A 99 15.32 9.85 -1.90
C ASN A 99 14.48 10.19 -3.13
N ALA A 100 13.22 10.58 -2.93
CA ALA A 100 12.31 10.99 -4.00
C ALA A 100 12.81 12.26 -4.72
N ARG A 101 13.29 13.27 -3.98
CA ARG A 101 13.84 14.51 -4.54
C ARG A 101 15.02 14.26 -5.46
N TYR A 102 15.88 13.30 -5.15
CA TYR A 102 17.06 12.95 -5.95
C TYR A 102 16.81 11.77 -6.91
N GLY A 103 15.57 11.30 -7.05
CA GLY A 103 15.22 10.18 -7.93
C GLY A 103 15.86 8.83 -7.51
N ARG A 104 16.12 8.66 -6.23
CA ARG A 104 16.72 7.43 -5.70
C ARG A 104 15.65 6.39 -5.43
N GLY A 105 15.63 5.33 -6.25
CA GLY A 105 14.74 4.18 -6.07
C GLY A 105 15.45 2.97 -5.46
N VAL A 106 14.68 1.92 -5.15
CA VAL A 106 15.18 0.64 -4.67
C VAL A 106 14.87 -0.45 -5.67
N THR A 107 15.85 -1.29 -5.96
CA THR A 107 15.70 -2.50 -6.77
C THR A 107 16.00 -3.74 -5.94
N PHE A 108 15.02 -4.63 -5.79
CA PHE A 108 15.21 -5.93 -5.16
C PHE A 108 15.45 -7.00 -6.22
N TYR A 109 16.52 -7.76 -6.08
CA TYR A 109 16.86 -8.87 -6.97
C TYR A 109 17.14 -10.16 -6.17
N GLY A 110 17.05 -11.31 -6.82
CA GLY A 110 17.30 -12.61 -6.21
C GLY A 110 16.29 -13.68 -6.65
N PRO A 111 16.43 -14.93 -6.19
CA PRO A 111 15.59 -16.07 -6.54
C PRO A 111 14.11 -15.86 -6.16
N LEU A 112 13.23 -16.72 -6.67
CA LEU A 112 11.82 -16.76 -6.26
C LEU A 112 11.69 -17.08 -4.77
N GLY A 113 10.68 -16.53 -4.11
CA GLY A 113 10.40 -16.80 -2.69
C GLY A 113 11.27 -16.04 -1.67
N THR A 114 12.22 -15.19 -2.08
CA THR A 114 13.12 -14.47 -1.16
C THR A 114 12.51 -13.22 -0.50
N GLY A 115 11.21 -12.94 -0.70
CA GLY A 115 10.52 -11.83 -0.03
C GLY A 115 10.63 -10.47 -0.75
N LYS A 116 11.07 -10.41 -2.02
CA LYS A 116 11.19 -9.13 -2.76
C LYS A 116 9.87 -8.33 -2.82
N THR A 117 8.80 -8.99 -3.19
CA THR A 117 7.46 -8.37 -3.21
C THR A 117 7.01 -7.97 -1.82
N PHE A 118 7.32 -8.76 -0.82
CA PHE A 118 7.04 -8.46 0.58
C PHE A 118 7.72 -7.15 1.01
N ALA A 119 9.02 -6.99 0.75
CA ALA A 119 9.77 -5.78 1.06
C ALA A 119 9.19 -4.54 0.35
N GLN A 120 8.82 -4.65 -0.94
CA GLN A 120 8.16 -3.58 -1.68
C GLN A 120 6.82 -3.17 -1.03
N ILE A 121 6.01 -4.14 -0.63
CA ILE A 121 4.72 -3.89 0.02
C ILE A 121 4.90 -3.19 1.38
N LEU A 122 5.89 -3.57 2.18
CA LEU A 122 6.18 -2.89 3.44
C LEU A 122 6.50 -1.41 3.23
N ILE A 123 7.38 -1.09 2.26
CA ILE A 123 7.69 0.31 1.89
C ILE A 123 6.39 1.04 1.50
N LEU A 124 5.62 0.49 0.56
CA LEU A 124 4.41 1.16 0.07
C LEU A 124 3.38 1.40 1.16
N LYS A 125 3.16 0.41 2.04
CA LYS A 125 2.20 0.54 3.14
C LYS A 125 2.65 1.60 4.16
N SER A 126 3.94 1.70 4.45
CA SER A 126 4.49 2.73 5.32
C SER A 126 4.32 4.12 4.70
N LEU A 127 4.69 4.30 3.45
CA LEU A 127 4.53 5.56 2.76
C LEU A 127 3.06 5.99 2.62
N ILE A 128 2.13 5.05 2.43
CA ILE A 128 0.69 5.35 2.44
C ILE A 128 0.25 5.90 3.80
N LYS A 129 0.75 5.37 4.91
CA LYS A 129 0.45 5.87 6.26
C LYS A 129 1.01 7.28 6.50
N GLU A 130 2.05 7.67 5.78
CA GLU A 130 2.64 9.01 5.79
C GLU A 130 1.99 9.97 4.78
N GLY A 131 0.95 9.51 4.06
CA GLY A 131 0.17 10.34 3.15
C GLY A 131 0.66 10.38 1.72
N TYR A 132 1.67 9.59 1.37
CA TYR A 132 2.15 9.54 -0.01
C TYR A 132 1.20 8.78 -0.93
N LYS A 133 1.13 9.21 -2.18
CA LYS A 133 0.45 8.47 -3.24
C LYS A 133 1.33 7.31 -3.69
N ALA A 134 0.80 6.10 -3.62
CA ALA A 134 1.49 4.89 -4.02
C ALA A 134 0.70 4.11 -5.08
N TRP A 135 1.40 3.34 -5.90
CA TRP A 135 0.82 2.41 -6.86
C TRP A 135 1.69 1.16 -6.96
N PHE A 136 1.05 0.00 -6.86
CA PHE A 136 1.69 -1.31 -6.97
C PHE A 136 1.19 -2.04 -8.21
N ASP A 137 2.09 -2.39 -9.13
CA ASP A 137 1.71 -3.16 -10.32
C ASP A 137 2.91 -3.94 -10.87
N SER A 138 2.64 -4.79 -11.86
CA SER A 138 3.70 -5.42 -12.64
C SER A 138 4.41 -4.37 -13.52
N PHE A 139 5.70 -4.58 -13.75
CA PHE A 139 6.47 -3.68 -14.63
C PHE A 139 5.84 -3.57 -16.02
N THR A 140 5.35 -4.67 -16.56
CA THR A 140 4.66 -4.68 -17.85
C THR A 140 3.45 -3.76 -17.89
N ASN A 141 2.59 -3.81 -16.86
CA ASN A 141 1.43 -2.94 -16.76
C ASN A 141 1.81 -1.48 -16.65
N VAL A 142 2.84 -1.17 -15.85
CA VAL A 142 3.34 0.20 -15.69
C VAL A 142 3.82 0.75 -17.04
N VAL A 143 4.63 -0.01 -17.78
CA VAL A 143 5.12 0.41 -19.11
C VAL A 143 3.98 0.60 -20.11
N THR A 144 3.00 -0.33 -20.13
CA THR A 144 1.84 -0.21 -21.01
C THR A 144 1.05 1.06 -20.75
N GLN A 145 0.77 1.37 -19.47
CA GLN A 145 0.05 2.58 -19.08
C GLN A 145 0.80 3.85 -19.48
N TYR A 146 2.12 3.88 -19.33
CA TYR A 146 2.94 5.01 -19.79
C TYR A 146 2.85 5.19 -21.30
N SER A 147 2.96 4.11 -22.07
CA SER A 147 2.88 4.16 -23.52
C SER A 147 1.52 4.68 -24.02
N GLU A 148 0.43 4.32 -23.34
CA GLU A 148 -0.92 4.78 -23.66
C GLU A 148 -1.10 6.28 -23.35
N VAL A 149 -0.54 6.76 -22.26
CA VAL A 149 -0.60 8.18 -21.86
C VAL A 149 0.18 9.04 -22.88
N ASP A 150 1.38 8.62 -23.27
CA ASP A 150 2.19 9.31 -24.25
C ASP A 150 1.54 9.33 -25.62
N SER A 151 0.93 8.23 -26.04
CA SER A 151 0.17 8.13 -27.32
C SER A 151 -1.03 9.08 -27.33
N LYS A 152 -1.80 9.15 -26.23
CA LYS A 152 -2.94 10.08 -26.10
C LYS A 152 -2.47 11.54 -26.12
N LYS A 153 -1.39 11.85 -25.44
CA LYS A 153 -0.81 13.20 -25.40
C LYS A 153 -0.30 13.65 -26.76
N TYR A 154 0.27 12.73 -27.55
CA TYR A 154 0.71 12.97 -28.92
C TYR A 154 -0.47 13.25 -29.86
N LEU A 155 -1.57 12.50 -29.73
CA LEU A 155 -2.78 12.68 -30.53
C LEU A 155 -3.57 13.96 -30.18
N MET A 156 -3.43 14.50 -28.97
CA MET A 156 -4.09 15.74 -28.56
C MET A 156 -3.31 17.00 -28.95
N ASN A 157 -2.03 16.88 -29.33
CA ASN A 157 -1.16 17.99 -29.72
C ASN A 157 -0.92 18.10 -31.25
N ASN A 158 -1.53 17.24 -32.06
CA ASN A 158 -1.57 17.25 -33.51
C ASN A 158 -3.01 17.24 -34.02
#